data_e3ba04296d44446707e23b076bc6d4d1
#
_entry.id   e3ba04296d44446707e23b076bc6d4d1
#
_cell.length_a   1.000
_cell.length_b   1.000
_cell.length_c   1.000
_cell.angle_alpha   90.00
_cell.angle_beta   90.00
_cell.angle_gamma   90.00
#
_symmetry.space_group_name_H-M   'P 1'
#
loop_
_entity.id
_entity.type
_entity.pdbx_description
1 polymer ?
#
loop_
_entity_poly.entity_id
_entity_poly.type
_entity_poly.pdbx_seq_one_letter_code
_entity_poly.pdbx_strand_id
1 'polypeptide(L)' 'MAETKEIRQDVYTQAEYARKIGKTRAWVNQQIKEGNLRTLSVKGAILVKV' A
#
# COMPACT_ATOMS: atom_id res chain seq x y z
N MET A 1 21.78 -7.78 -9.48
CA MET A 1 21.42 -7.86 -9.01
C MET A 1 20.68 -7.90 -8.50
N ALA A 2 20.47 -7.64 -8.60
CA ALA A 2 19.75 -7.59 -7.92
C ALA A 2 18.94 -7.87 -7.62
N GLU A 3 18.79 -7.98 -7.45
CA GLU A 3 18.16 -8.21 -6.93
C GLU A 3 17.37 -8.35 -6.28
N THR A 4 17.34 -8.19 -6.08
CA THR A 4 16.73 -8.27 -5.31
C THR A 4 15.72 -8.24 -5.22
N LYS A 5 15.41 -8.06 -5.44
CA LYS A 5 14.50 -7.77 -5.23
C LYS A 5 13.45 -8.25 -5.12
N GLU A 6 13.26 -8.95 -5.04
CA GLU A 6 12.14 -9.44 -4.77
C GLU A 6 11.28 -8.86 -4.29
N ILE A 7 11.47 -8.43 -4.43
CA ILE A 7 10.77 -7.53 -3.78
C ILE A 7 9.34 -7.48 -4.05
N ARG A 8 8.59 -7.05 -3.10
CA ARG A 8 7.19 -6.97 -3.20
C ARG A 8 6.80 -5.81 -4.01
N GLN A 9 6.48 -6.08 -5.24
CA GLN A 9 6.09 -5.04 -6.17
C GLN A 9 4.62 -4.74 -6.07
N ASP A 10 3.87 -5.62 -5.43
CA ASP A 10 2.42 -5.46 -5.35
C ASP A 10 1.94 -4.98 -3.99
N VAL A 11 2.88 -4.57 -3.14
CA VAL A 11 2.53 -4.12 -1.79
C VAL A 11 3.21 -2.79 -1.51
N TYR A 12 2.44 -1.83 -1.03
CA TYR A 12 2.93 -0.48 -0.76
C TYR A 12 2.47 -0.05 0.62
N THR A 13 3.25 0.83 1.26
CA THR A 13 2.72 1.51 2.42
C THR A 13 1.62 2.46 1.95
N GLN A 14 0.79 2.93 2.88
CA GLN A 14 -0.27 3.84 2.51
C GLN A 14 0.28 5.11 1.90
N ALA A 15 1.36 5.63 2.47
CA ALA A 15 1.97 6.86 1.96
C ALA A 15 2.52 6.64 0.55
N GLU A 16 3.18 5.52 0.33
CA GLU A 16 3.74 5.23 -0.99
C GLU A 16 2.65 5.04 -2.03
N TYR A 17 1.60 4.35 -1.65
CA TYR A 17 0.50 4.12 -2.57
C TYR A 17 -0.19 5.43 -2.93
N ALA A 18 -0.41 6.29 -1.93
CA ALA A 18 -1.03 7.58 -2.17
C ALA A 18 -0.22 8.40 -3.16
N ARG A 19 1.10 8.39 -2.98
CA ARG A 19 1.98 9.12 -3.86
C ARG A 19 1.94 8.56 -5.28
N LYS A 20 1.88 7.24 -5.37
CA LYS A 20 1.86 6.57 -6.67
C LYS A 20 0.62 6.94 -7.47
N ILE A 21 -0.52 7.04 -6.82
CA ILE A 21 -1.77 7.33 -7.54
C ILE A 21 -2.15 8.80 -7.50
N GLY A 22 -1.33 9.64 -6.87
CA GLY A 22 -1.60 11.06 -6.83
C GLY A 22 -2.70 11.48 -5.88
N LYS A 23 -2.88 10.73 -4.80
CA LYS A 23 -3.89 11.03 -3.79
C LYS A 23 -3.22 11.28 -2.45
N THR A 24 -4.01 11.69 -1.47
CA THR A 24 -3.48 11.87 -0.14
C THR A 24 -3.53 10.56 0.64
N ARG A 25 -2.73 10.49 1.69
CA ARG A 25 -2.76 9.32 2.55
C ARG A 25 -4.12 9.18 3.22
N ALA A 26 -4.74 10.30 3.57
CA ALA A 26 -6.07 10.27 4.16
C ALA A 26 -7.07 9.64 3.20
N TRP A 27 -6.96 9.95 1.91
CA TRP A 27 -7.82 9.36 0.91
C TRP A 27 -7.64 7.85 0.87
N VAL A 28 -6.38 7.40 0.89
CA VAL A 28 -6.08 5.96 0.85
C VAL A 28 -6.65 5.28 2.09
N ASN A 29 -6.48 5.91 3.25
CA ASN A 29 -7.02 5.36 4.49
C ASN A 29 -8.53 5.21 4.41
N GLN A 30 -9.19 6.21 3.85
CA GLN A 30 -10.63 6.19 3.70
C GLN A 30 -11.06 5.04 2.78
N GLN A 31 -10.34 4.84 1.69
CA GLN A 31 -10.65 3.77 0.77
C GLN A 31 -10.48 2.40 1.42
N ILE A 32 -9.49 2.28 2.27
CA ILE A 32 -9.28 1.03 3.00
C ILE A 32 -10.45 0.75 3.92
N LYS A 33 -10.92 1.78 4.63
CA LYS A 33 -12.05 1.62 5.53
C LYS A 33 -13.31 1.24 4.79
N GLU A 34 -13.46 1.73 3.58
CA GLU A 34 -14.63 1.43 2.78
C GLU A 34 -14.53 0.09 2.06
N GLY A 35 -13.38 -0.56 2.16
CA GLY A 35 -13.20 -1.85 1.55
C GLY A 35 -12.92 -1.81 0.06
N ASN A 36 -12.51 -0.64 -0.44
CA ASN A 36 -12.23 -0.50 -1.86
C ASN A 36 -10.80 -0.87 -2.23
N LEU A 37 -9.95 -1.04 -1.24
CA LEU A 37 -8.56 -1.42 -1.46
C LEU A 37 -8.25 -2.66 -0.66
N ARG A 38 -7.43 -3.52 -1.24
CA ARG A 38 -6.97 -4.69 -0.53
C ARG A 38 -5.83 -4.29 0.38
N THR A 39 -5.76 -4.91 1.53
CA THR A 39 -4.71 -4.62 2.48
C THR A 39 -4.08 -5.89 2.98
N LEU A 40 -2.87 -5.75 3.50
CA LEU A 40 -2.14 -6.84 4.11
C LEU A 40 -1.54 -6.32 5.39
N SER A 41 -1.84 -6.98 6.49
CA SER A 41 -1.33 -6.57 7.77
C SER A 41 -0.06 -7.37 8.08
N VAL A 42 1.03 -6.66 8.31
CA VAL A 42 2.31 -7.27 8.60
C VAL A 42 2.87 -6.58 9.83
N LYS A 43 3.03 -7.33 10.90
CA LYS A 43 3.59 -6.82 12.14
C LYS A 43 2.94 -5.52 12.59
N GLY A 44 1.62 -5.46 12.47
CA GLY A 44 0.88 -4.31 12.91
C GLY A 44 0.82 -3.17 11.91
N ALA A 45 1.49 -3.30 10.79
CA ALA A 45 1.44 -2.28 9.75
C ALA A 45 0.44 -2.69 8.68
N ILE A 46 -0.33 -1.73 8.22
CA ILE A 46 -1.31 -1.98 7.16
C ILE A 46 -0.69 -1.55 5.84
N LEU A 47 -0.54 -2.51 4.95
CA LEU A 47 0.00 -2.26 3.63
C LEU A 47 -1.09 -2.40 2.59
N VAL A 48 -0.96 -1.65 1.52
CA VAL A 48 -1.93 -1.71 0.43
C VAL A 48 -1.43 -2.71 -0.60
N LYS A 49 -2.28 -3.64 -0.94
CA LYS A 49 -1.95 -4.64 -1.93
C LYS A 49 -2.59 -4.30 -3.26
N VAL A 50 -1.80 -4.28 -4.28
CA VAL A 50 -2.28 -3.93 -5.61
C VAL A 50 -2.68 -5.14 -6.42
#